data_a439754d3a6aa39bbf71c00e9efe79ef
#
_entry.id   a439754d3a6aa39bbf71c00e9efe79ef
#
_cell.length_a   1.000
_cell.length_b   1.000
_cell.length_c   1.000
_cell.angle_alpha   90.00
_cell.angle_beta   90.00
_cell.angle_gamma   90.00
#
_symmetry.space_group_name_H-M   'P 1'
#
loop_
_entity.id
_entity.type
_entity.pdbx_description
1 polymer ?
#
loop_
_entity_poly.entity_id
_entity_poly.type
_entity_poly.pdbx_seq_one_letter_code
_entity_poly.pdbx_strand_id
1 'polypeptide(L)'
;YDRFRTDVDWRDQIAATIKFLKRLAPIARDLGIHMNIETHEEITSFETVQVVEAVGPEVMGITFDTANVLQRAEHPIWAARRVAPYVRQSHIKDAGLGYEGPHVRYQMRPCGMGVIDFGELVEILHRANPDLHLSIEIDQSRDEMPLGKYPSVMEITDASWLAGHPDLTKEELEAYVELVQAYQKLIDG
;
A
#
# COMPACT_ATOMS: atom_id res chain seq x y z
N TYR A 1 -7.74 -12.70 -0.23
CA TYR A 1 -8.66 -11.67 0.29
C TYR A 1 -9.00 -10.68 -0.82
N ASP A 2 -10.14 -9.97 -0.67
CA ASP A 2 -10.62 -9.01 -1.66
C ASP A 2 -11.55 -8.00 -0.96
N ARG A 3 -11.06 -6.79 -0.72
CA ARG A 3 -11.80 -5.69 -0.06
C ARG A 3 -13.05 -5.27 -0.83
N PHE A 4 -13.06 -5.49 -2.15
CA PHE A 4 -14.14 -5.06 -3.03
C PHE A 4 -15.34 -6.03 -3.06
N ARG A 5 -15.22 -7.17 -2.37
CA ARG A 5 -16.35 -8.07 -2.19
C ARG A 5 -17.37 -7.46 -1.23
N THR A 6 -18.63 -7.60 -1.58
CA THR A 6 -19.75 -7.09 -0.78
C THR A 6 -20.43 -8.17 0.07
N ASP A 7 -20.08 -9.46 -0.13
CA ASP A 7 -20.67 -10.61 0.54
C ASP A 7 -19.91 -11.04 1.80
N VAL A 8 -18.69 -10.53 2.01
CA VAL A 8 -17.87 -10.84 3.19
C VAL A 8 -17.25 -9.56 3.72
N ASP A 9 -17.39 -9.30 5.01
CA ASP A 9 -16.76 -8.14 5.66
C ASP A 9 -15.24 -8.19 5.54
N TRP A 10 -14.63 -7.04 5.28
CA TRP A 10 -13.18 -6.95 5.11
C TRP A 10 -12.41 -7.36 6.38
N ARG A 11 -12.91 -6.99 7.55
CA ARG A 11 -12.26 -7.33 8.84
C ARG A 11 -12.30 -8.83 9.08
N ASP A 12 -13.39 -9.50 8.67
CA ASP A 12 -13.49 -10.96 8.76
C ASP A 12 -12.48 -11.63 7.82
N GLN A 13 -12.24 -11.06 6.64
CA GLN A 13 -11.21 -11.56 5.71
C GLN A 13 -9.80 -11.41 6.31
N ILE A 14 -9.46 -10.27 6.92
CA ILE A 14 -8.18 -10.07 7.62
C ILE A 14 -8.04 -11.07 8.78
N ALA A 15 -9.09 -11.24 9.60
CA ALA A 15 -9.06 -12.20 10.69
C ALA A 15 -8.86 -13.65 10.21
N ALA A 16 -9.51 -14.02 9.12
CA ALA A 16 -9.34 -15.34 8.50
C ALA A 16 -7.92 -15.52 7.94
N THR A 17 -7.36 -14.49 7.33
CA THR A 17 -5.98 -14.46 6.81
C THR A 17 -4.97 -14.66 7.96
N ILE A 18 -5.11 -13.92 9.05
CA ILE A 18 -4.28 -14.08 10.25
C ILE A 18 -4.38 -15.52 10.80
N LYS A 19 -5.60 -16.04 10.92
CA LYS A 19 -5.82 -17.41 11.40
C LYS A 19 -5.15 -18.45 10.50
N PHE A 20 -5.20 -18.27 9.20
CA PHE A 20 -4.54 -19.15 8.23
C PHE A 20 -3.02 -19.06 8.35
N LEU A 21 -2.45 -17.86 8.36
CA LEU A 21 -1.01 -17.63 8.45
C LEU A 21 -0.42 -18.16 9.78
N LYS A 22 -1.15 -18.03 10.89
CA LYS A 22 -0.75 -18.64 12.18
C LYS A 22 -0.61 -20.16 12.12
N ARG A 23 -1.34 -20.83 11.24
CA ARG A 23 -1.18 -22.30 11.04
C ARG A 23 0.07 -22.62 10.22
N LEU A 24 0.51 -21.70 9.35
CA LEU A 24 1.73 -21.87 8.55
C LEU A 24 2.98 -21.45 9.32
N ALA A 25 2.87 -20.54 10.27
CA ALA A 25 4.01 -19.98 10.99
C ALA A 25 4.94 -21.04 11.64
N PRO A 26 4.45 -22.11 12.32
CA PRO A 26 5.33 -23.17 12.83
C PRO A 26 6.10 -23.88 11.72
N ILE A 27 5.44 -24.18 10.60
CA ILE A 27 6.06 -24.86 9.44
C ILE A 27 7.14 -23.96 8.82
N ALA A 28 6.83 -22.67 8.63
CA ALA A 28 7.78 -21.69 8.12
C ALA A 28 9.02 -21.60 9.04
N ARG A 29 8.82 -21.58 10.35
CA ARG A 29 9.89 -21.55 11.34
C ARG A 29 10.76 -22.82 11.28
N ASP A 30 10.14 -23.99 11.21
CA ASP A 30 10.86 -25.28 11.14
C ASP A 30 11.68 -25.42 9.86
N LEU A 31 11.21 -24.83 8.76
CA LEU A 31 11.90 -24.85 7.47
C LEU A 31 12.87 -23.67 7.27
N GLY A 32 12.96 -22.73 8.21
CA GLY A 32 13.76 -21.52 8.06
C GLY A 32 13.27 -20.59 6.92
N ILE A 33 11.97 -20.62 6.63
CA ILE A 33 11.34 -19.82 5.57
C ILE A 33 10.72 -18.56 6.20
N HIS A 34 10.89 -17.43 5.52
CA HIS A 34 10.22 -16.19 5.85
C HIS A 34 9.07 -15.92 4.85
N MET A 35 7.87 -15.67 5.38
CA MET A 35 6.70 -15.31 4.58
C MET A 35 6.58 -13.79 4.52
N ASN A 36 6.04 -13.25 3.43
CA ASN A 36 5.70 -11.84 3.36
C ASN A 36 4.22 -11.66 2.97
N ILE A 37 3.63 -10.58 3.48
CA ILE A 37 2.38 -10.02 2.96
C ILE A 37 2.71 -8.74 2.21
N GLU A 38 2.07 -8.54 1.07
CA GLU A 38 2.28 -7.36 0.25
C GLU A 38 1.31 -6.24 0.64
N THR A 39 1.77 -4.99 0.60
CA THR A 39 0.90 -3.82 0.53
C THR A 39 0.27 -3.75 -0.86
N HIS A 40 -0.75 -4.57 -1.08
CA HIS A 40 -1.50 -4.62 -2.33
C HIS A 40 -2.66 -3.62 -2.33
N GLU A 41 -3.35 -3.44 -3.46
CA GLU A 41 -4.40 -2.42 -3.62
C GLU A 41 -5.60 -2.56 -2.67
N GLU A 42 -5.80 -3.72 -2.05
CA GLU A 42 -6.92 -3.96 -1.13
C GLU A 42 -6.60 -3.65 0.32
N ILE A 43 -5.31 -3.72 0.71
CA ILE A 43 -4.90 -3.69 2.11
C ILE A 43 -4.09 -2.44 2.43
N THR A 44 -4.37 -1.82 3.58
CA THR A 44 -3.59 -0.68 4.06
C THR A 44 -2.27 -1.12 4.68
N SER A 45 -1.31 -0.20 4.78
CA SER A 45 -0.07 -0.46 5.50
C SER A 45 -0.30 -0.70 7.00
N PHE A 46 -1.34 -0.13 7.60
CA PHE A 46 -1.76 -0.42 8.98
C PHE A 46 -2.19 -1.89 9.14
N GLU A 47 -3.02 -2.37 8.22
CA GLU A 47 -3.53 -3.74 8.25
C GLU A 47 -2.42 -4.76 7.95
N THR A 48 -1.46 -4.44 7.06
CA THR A 48 -0.30 -5.32 6.84
C THR A 48 0.56 -5.45 8.09
N VAL A 49 0.81 -4.35 8.81
CA VAL A 49 1.51 -4.37 10.11
C VAL A 49 0.72 -5.20 11.12
N GLN A 50 -0.61 -5.00 11.23
CA GLN A 50 -1.47 -5.81 12.10
C GLN A 50 -1.33 -7.32 11.81
N VAL A 51 -1.31 -7.72 10.54
CA VAL A 51 -1.14 -9.13 10.15
C VAL A 51 0.22 -9.66 10.60
N VAL A 52 1.31 -8.91 10.33
CA VAL A 52 2.68 -9.32 10.70
C VAL A 52 2.81 -9.47 12.21
N GLU A 53 2.37 -8.49 12.99
CA GLU A 53 2.44 -8.54 14.45
C GLU A 53 1.58 -9.67 15.03
N ALA A 54 0.40 -9.91 14.46
CA ALA A 54 -0.47 -10.99 14.92
C ALA A 54 0.08 -12.39 14.59
N VAL A 55 0.83 -12.57 13.50
CA VAL A 55 1.39 -13.87 13.08
C VAL A 55 2.73 -14.13 13.75
N GLY A 56 3.57 -13.10 13.87
CA GLY A 56 4.91 -13.11 14.44
C GLY A 56 5.94 -12.58 13.46
N PRO A 57 6.60 -11.45 13.77
CA PRO A 57 7.54 -10.79 12.86
C PRO A 57 8.83 -11.58 12.60
N GLU A 58 9.07 -12.63 13.39
CA GLU A 58 10.20 -13.55 13.20
C GLU A 58 10.02 -14.49 11.99
N VAL A 59 8.78 -14.72 11.54
CA VAL A 59 8.45 -15.56 10.37
C VAL A 59 7.64 -14.83 9.31
N MET A 60 7.12 -13.65 9.64
CA MET A 60 6.26 -12.86 8.74
C MET A 60 6.83 -11.47 8.56
N GLY A 61 6.93 -11.01 7.32
CA GLY A 61 7.35 -9.68 6.97
C GLY A 61 6.43 -9.04 5.94
N ILE A 62 6.88 -7.93 5.37
CA ILE A 62 6.15 -7.16 4.38
C ILE A 62 6.95 -7.11 3.08
N THR A 63 6.27 -7.37 1.97
CA THR A 63 6.67 -6.89 0.66
C THR A 63 6.06 -5.51 0.48
N PHE A 64 6.88 -4.48 0.52
CA PHE A 64 6.41 -3.10 0.40
C PHE A 64 6.30 -2.69 -1.05
N ASP A 65 5.07 -2.60 -1.55
CA ASP A 65 4.76 -1.95 -2.81
C ASP A 65 4.53 -0.47 -2.56
N THR A 66 5.37 0.35 -3.17
CA THR A 66 5.46 1.78 -2.88
C THR A 66 4.30 2.60 -3.44
N ALA A 67 3.64 2.12 -4.49
CA ALA A 67 2.55 2.83 -5.15
C ALA A 67 1.16 2.32 -4.75
N ASN A 68 1.01 1.05 -4.36
CA ASN A 68 -0.29 0.50 -4.02
C ASN A 68 -0.92 1.19 -2.80
N VAL A 69 -0.12 1.67 -1.84
CA VAL A 69 -0.61 2.43 -0.68
C VAL A 69 -1.35 3.71 -1.08
N LEU A 70 -1.00 4.31 -2.22
CA LEU A 70 -1.70 5.47 -2.75
C LEU A 70 -3.17 5.18 -3.06
N GLN A 71 -3.50 3.93 -3.39
CA GLN A 71 -4.88 3.49 -3.65
C GLN A 71 -5.72 3.36 -2.37
N ARG A 72 -5.08 3.47 -1.22
CA ARG A 72 -5.75 3.54 0.10
C ARG A 72 -5.65 4.94 0.72
N ALA A 73 -5.32 5.95 -0.10
CA ALA A 73 -5.12 7.33 0.30
C ALA A 73 -4.05 7.47 1.42
N GLU A 74 -3.09 6.57 1.47
CA GLU A 74 -1.96 6.66 2.38
C GLU A 74 -0.82 7.47 1.75
N HIS A 75 -0.20 8.35 2.54
CA HIS A 75 0.99 9.06 2.11
C HIS A 75 2.19 8.08 2.05
N PRO A 76 2.89 7.92 0.89
CA PRO A 76 3.89 6.86 0.71
C PRO A 76 5.02 6.89 1.74
N ILE A 77 5.46 8.07 2.15
CA ILE A 77 6.53 8.24 3.14
C ILE A 77 6.04 7.84 4.54
N TRP A 78 4.79 8.14 4.89
CA TRP A 78 4.23 7.74 6.17
C TRP A 78 4.01 6.23 6.22
N ALA A 79 3.51 5.65 5.13
CA ALA A 79 3.40 4.20 4.98
C ALA A 79 4.78 3.53 5.07
N ALA A 80 5.81 4.05 4.36
CA ALA A 80 7.17 3.54 4.43
C ALA A 80 7.71 3.54 5.87
N ARG A 81 7.55 4.63 6.63
CA ARG A 81 7.96 4.70 8.04
C ARG A 81 7.26 3.67 8.91
N ARG A 82 5.97 3.41 8.64
CA ARG A 82 5.14 2.44 9.37
C ARG A 82 5.60 1.02 9.13
N VAL A 83 5.85 0.66 7.87
CA VAL A 83 6.18 -0.72 7.49
C VAL A 83 7.67 -1.05 7.58
N ALA A 84 8.55 -0.05 7.57
CA ALA A 84 10.00 -0.22 7.47
C ALA A 84 10.61 -1.29 8.42
N PRO A 85 10.18 -1.43 9.69
CA PRO A 85 10.71 -2.47 10.58
C PRO A 85 10.45 -3.90 10.10
N TYR A 86 9.45 -4.08 9.25
CA TYR A 86 8.95 -5.39 8.81
C TYR A 86 9.26 -5.69 7.34
N VAL A 87 9.81 -4.72 6.60
CA VAL A 87 10.07 -4.89 5.15
C VAL A 87 11.23 -5.87 4.93
N ARG A 88 10.95 -6.90 4.14
CA ARG A 88 11.91 -7.92 3.71
C ARG A 88 12.06 -8.00 2.20
N GLN A 89 11.11 -7.42 1.48
CA GLN A 89 11.09 -7.32 0.01
C GLN A 89 10.42 -6.02 -0.39
N SER A 90 10.73 -5.54 -1.59
CA SER A 90 10.08 -4.33 -2.12
C SER A 90 9.61 -4.55 -3.55
N HIS A 91 8.50 -3.89 -3.88
CA HIS A 91 8.06 -3.62 -5.24
C HIS A 91 8.10 -2.10 -5.43
N ILE A 92 9.13 -1.64 -6.15
CA ILE A 92 9.34 -0.22 -6.40
C ILE A 92 8.51 0.18 -7.62
N LYS A 93 7.45 0.91 -7.37
CA LYS A 93 6.53 1.48 -8.35
C LYS A 93 6.35 2.97 -8.07
N ASP A 94 5.89 3.70 -9.08
CA ASP A 94 5.48 5.09 -8.94
C ASP A 94 4.12 5.33 -9.60
N ALA A 95 3.41 6.34 -9.15
CA ALA A 95 2.14 6.72 -9.72
C ALA A 95 1.92 8.23 -9.64
N GLY A 96 1.18 8.74 -10.62
CA GLY A 96 0.62 10.08 -10.60
C GLY A 96 -0.77 10.06 -9.96
N LEU A 97 -1.12 11.15 -9.32
CA LEU A 97 -2.42 11.38 -8.72
C LEU A 97 -3.05 12.63 -9.35
N GLY A 98 -4.37 12.61 -9.54
CA GLY A 98 -5.08 13.77 -10.07
C GLY A 98 -6.55 13.72 -9.69
N TYR A 99 -7.26 14.82 -9.90
CA TYR A 99 -8.69 14.84 -9.67
C TYR A 99 -9.47 14.42 -10.91
N GLU A 100 -10.50 13.61 -10.69
CA GLU A 100 -11.55 13.30 -11.66
C GLU A 100 -12.92 13.57 -11.02
N GLY A 101 -13.44 14.75 -11.26
CA GLY A 101 -14.60 15.24 -10.51
C GLY A 101 -14.28 15.35 -9.00
N PRO A 102 -15.09 14.76 -8.11
CA PRO A 102 -14.84 14.78 -6.67
C PRO A 102 -13.85 13.67 -6.20
N HIS A 103 -13.39 12.81 -7.09
CA HIS A 103 -12.58 11.65 -6.77
C HIS A 103 -11.10 11.88 -7.06
N VAL A 104 -10.22 11.14 -6.40
CA VAL A 104 -8.81 11.08 -6.74
C VAL A 104 -8.57 9.91 -7.67
N ARG A 105 -7.94 10.19 -8.80
CA ARG A 105 -7.52 9.21 -9.79
C ARG A 105 -6.07 8.86 -9.58
N TYR A 106 -5.78 7.56 -9.68
CA TYR A 106 -4.44 6.98 -9.67
C TYR A 106 -4.06 6.54 -11.08
N GLN A 107 -2.81 6.78 -11.47
CA GLN A 107 -2.25 6.28 -12.72
C GLN A 107 -0.78 5.93 -12.52
N MET A 108 -0.39 4.72 -12.89
CA MET A 108 1.01 4.30 -12.83
C MET A 108 1.90 5.19 -13.69
N ARG A 109 3.10 5.45 -13.19
CA ARG A 109 4.15 6.24 -13.86
C ARG A 109 5.50 5.53 -13.74
N PRO A 110 6.42 5.77 -14.67
CA PRO A 110 7.82 5.40 -14.47
C PRO A 110 8.34 6.02 -13.17
N CYS A 111 9.18 5.29 -12.44
CA CYS A 111 9.76 5.76 -11.19
C CYS A 111 10.44 7.14 -11.36
N GLY A 112 10.11 8.07 -10.48
CA GLY A 112 10.55 9.46 -10.53
C GLY A 112 9.68 10.40 -11.37
N MET A 113 8.60 9.90 -11.98
CA MET A 113 7.63 10.69 -12.74
C MET A 113 6.26 10.79 -12.05
N GLY A 114 6.10 10.18 -10.91
CA GLY A 114 4.91 10.23 -10.07
C GLY A 114 5.06 11.12 -8.85
N VAL A 115 4.37 10.75 -7.77
CA VAL A 115 4.29 11.54 -6.54
C VAL A 115 5.26 11.09 -5.46
N ILE A 116 5.99 9.97 -5.66
CA ILE A 116 6.79 9.35 -4.60
C ILE A 116 8.17 10.00 -4.52
N ASP A 117 8.51 10.54 -3.35
CA ASP A 117 9.89 10.97 -3.05
C ASP A 117 10.76 9.73 -2.76
N PHE A 118 11.39 9.20 -3.81
CA PHE A 118 12.28 8.04 -3.68
C PHE A 118 13.55 8.34 -2.89
N GLY A 119 13.99 9.59 -2.82
CA GLY A 119 15.15 9.96 -2.01
C GLY A 119 14.87 9.67 -0.53
N GLU A 120 13.78 10.21 -0.01
CA GLU A 120 13.37 9.99 1.38
C GLU A 120 12.93 8.53 1.61
N LEU A 121 12.15 7.95 0.70
CA LEU A 121 11.64 6.58 0.82
C LEU A 121 12.78 5.55 0.95
N VAL A 122 13.77 5.60 0.04
CA VAL A 122 14.92 4.70 0.05
C VAL A 122 15.76 4.88 1.32
N GLU A 123 15.94 6.12 1.78
CA GLU A 123 16.66 6.39 3.03
C GLU A 123 15.97 5.73 4.23
N ILE A 124 14.63 5.81 4.33
CA ILE A 124 13.84 5.17 5.39
C ILE A 124 14.04 3.65 5.35
N LEU A 125 13.87 3.04 4.19
CA LEU A 125 13.98 1.59 4.03
C LEU A 125 15.39 1.09 4.30
N HIS A 126 16.41 1.78 3.77
CA HIS A 126 17.82 1.42 3.97
C HIS A 126 18.26 1.53 5.43
N ARG A 127 17.78 2.54 6.16
CA ARG A 127 18.05 2.64 7.61
C ARG A 127 17.50 1.47 8.40
N ALA A 128 16.32 0.96 8.02
CA ALA A 128 15.68 -0.17 8.69
C ALA A 128 16.28 -1.52 8.26
N ASN A 129 16.63 -1.66 7.00
CA ASN A 129 17.22 -2.87 6.41
C ASN A 129 18.24 -2.48 5.32
N PRO A 130 19.53 -2.37 5.67
CA PRO A 130 20.59 -2.01 4.72
C PRO A 130 20.78 -3.01 3.58
N ASP A 131 20.38 -4.27 3.78
CA ASP A 131 20.50 -5.35 2.81
C ASP A 131 19.24 -5.53 1.94
N LEU A 132 18.27 -4.63 2.07
CA LEU A 132 17.02 -4.70 1.29
C LEU A 132 17.31 -4.50 -0.19
N HIS A 133 16.93 -5.48 -1.01
CA HIS A 133 16.95 -5.35 -2.46
C HIS A 133 15.74 -4.55 -2.94
N LEU A 134 16.00 -3.56 -3.82
CA LEU A 134 14.97 -2.76 -4.45
C LEU A 134 14.58 -3.39 -5.79
N SER A 135 13.42 -4.04 -5.85
CA SER A 135 12.89 -4.67 -7.05
C SER A 135 11.93 -3.72 -7.76
N ILE A 136 12.26 -3.32 -8.97
CA ILE A 136 11.35 -2.50 -9.80
C ILE A 136 10.26 -3.42 -10.35
N GLU A 137 9.01 -3.05 -10.13
CA GLU A 137 7.87 -3.72 -10.75
C GLU A 137 7.21 -2.78 -11.77
N ILE A 138 7.06 -3.25 -13.00
CA ILE A 138 6.44 -2.51 -14.10
C ILE A 138 5.21 -3.30 -14.53
N ASP A 139 4.04 -2.67 -14.42
CA ASP A 139 2.80 -3.20 -14.97
C ASP A 139 2.30 -2.28 -16.09
N GLN A 140 2.55 -2.67 -17.33
CA GLN A 140 2.12 -1.92 -18.52
C GLN A 140 0.64 -2.14 -18.86
N SER A 141 0.02 -3.18 -18.34
CA SER A 141 -1.35 -3.57 -18.71
C SER A 141 -2.42 -2.65 -18.13
N ARG A 142 -2.09 -1.90 -17.07
CA ARG A 142 -3.06 -1.06 -16.35
C ARG A 142 -3.35 0.28 -17.00
N ASP A 143 -2.45 0.81 -17.83
CA ASP A 143 -2.69 2.07 -18.57
C ASP A 143 -3.81 1.94 -19.63
N GLU A 144 -4.09 0.72 -20.07
CA GLU A 144 -5.12 0.40 -21.07
C GLU A 144 -6.43 -0.14 -20.43
N MET A 145 -6.46 -0.37 -19.13
CA MET A 145 -7.68 -0.88 -18.49
C MET A 145 -8.74 0.22 -18.42
N PRO A 146 -9.96 -0.07 -18.89
CA PRO A 146 -11.07 0.87 -18.71
C PRO A 146 -11.25 1.17 -17.23
N LEU A 147 -11.33 2.45 -16.88
CA LEU A 147 -11.79 2.91 -15.57
C LEU A 147 -13.03 2.11 -15.18
N GLY A 148 -12.97 1.31 -14.14
CA GLY A 148 -14.12 0.53 -13.66
C GLY A 148 -13.89 -0.96 -13.37
N LYS A 149 -12.77 -1.56 -13.77
CA LYS A 149 -12.48 -2.96 -13.42
C LYS A 149 -11.72 -3.10 -12.10
N TYR A 150 -10.89 -2.12 -11.77
CA TYR A 150 -10.31 -1.93 -10.45
C TYR A 150 -10.54 -0.47 -10.07
N PRO A 151 -10.94 -0.15 -8.85
CA PRO A 151 -11.13 1.23 -8.45
C PRO A 151 -9.77 1.91 -8.33
N SER A 152 -9.27 2.37 -9.48
CA SER A 152 -8.18 3.35 -9.54
C SER A 152 -8.67 4.76 -9.17
N VAL A 153 -9.87 4.83 -8.59
CA VAL A 153 -10.51 6.06 -8.15
C VAL A 153 -10.82 5.95 -6.67
N MET A 154 -10.27 6.87 -5.87
CA MET A 154 -10.48 6.91 -4.43
C MET A 154 -11.51 7.97 -4.05
N GLU A 155 -12.54 7.54 -3.35
CA GLU A 155 -13.65 8.38 -2.89
C GLU A 155 -13.34 9.00 -1.53
N ILE A 156 -12.22 9.71 -1.43
CA ILE A 156 -11.67 10.24 -0.16
C ILE A 156 -12.58 11.24 0.57
N THR A 157 -13.66 11.67 -0.05
CA THR A 157 -14.69 12.55 0.56
C THR A 157 -15.96 11.79 0.94
N ASP A 158 -16.09 10.52 0.54
CA ASP A 158 -17.25 9.69 0.88
C ASP A 158 -17.13 9.12 2.29
N ALA A 159 -18.18 9.29 3.09
CA ALA A 159 -18.19 8.86 4.48
C ALA A 159 -18.12 7.34 4.63
N SER A 160 -18.68 6.57 3.69
CA SER A 160 -18.65 5.10 3.74
C SER A 160 -17.27 4.58 3.36
N TRP A 161 -16.62 5.23 2.38
CA TRP A 161 -15.25 4.93 2.01
C TRP A 161 -14.30 5.20 3.20
N LEU A 162 -14.43 6.36 3.84
CA LEU A 162 -13.62 6.71 5.02
C LEU A 162 -13.86 5.77 6.21
N ALA A 163 -15.10 5.35 6.45
CA ALA A 163 -15.42 4.37 7.48
C ALA A 163 -14.74 2.99 7.24
N GLY A 164 -14.43 2.68 5.98
CA GLY A 164 -13.65 1.51 5.60
C GLY A 164 -12.13 1.64 5.86
N HIS A 165 -11.65 2.83 6.26
CA HIS A 165 -10.23 3.14 6.52
C HIS A 165 -10.06 3.78 7.90
N PRO A 166 -10.43 3.08 9.01
CA PRO A 166 -10.52 3.67 10.35
C PRO A 166 -9.17 4.11 10.93
N ASP A 167 -8.07 3.58 10.41
CA ASP A 167 -6.72 3.87 10.90
C ASP A 167 -6.09 5.07 10.18
N LEU A 168 -6.70 5.53 9.06
CA LEU A 168 -6.23 6.70 8.32
C LEU A 168 -6.56 7.96 9.11
N THR A 169 -5.51 8.64 9.59
CA THR A 169 -5.69 9.88 10.36
C THR A 169 -6.05 11.05 9.45
N LYS A 170 -6.65 12.09 10.04
CA LYS A 170 -6.97 13.31 9.31
C LYS A 170 -5.70 13.97 8.75
N GLU A 171 -4.64 13.98 9.54
CA GLU A 171 -3.35 14.55 9.18
C GLU A 171 -2.71 13.82 7.99
N GLU A 172 -2.79 12.47 7.98
CA GLU A 172 -2.27 11.68 6.87
C GLU A 172 -3.11 11.87 5.59
N LEU A 173 -4.44 11.96 5.73
CA LEU A 173 -5.31 12.27 4.61
C LEU A 173 -5.06 13.68 4.04
N GLU A 174 -4.84 14.68 4.90
CA GLU A 174 -4.46 16.03 4.48
C GLU A 174 -3.13 16.04 3.73
N ALA A 175 -2.10 15.35 4.24
CA ALA A 175 -0.82 15.19 3.55
C ALA A 175 -0.97 14.47 2.20
N TYR A 176 -1.82 13.45 2.12
CA TYR A 176 -2.14 12.79 0.85
C TYR A 176 -2.80 13.76 -0.15
N VAL A 177 -3.77 14.56 0.30
CA VAL A 177 -4.44 15.58 -0.54
C VAL A 177 -3.43 16.61 -1.06
N GLU A 178 -2.44 16.99 -0.25
CA GLU A 178 -1.36 17.89 -0.70
C GLU A 178 -0.54 17.28 -1.85
N LEU A 179 -0.24 15.97 -1.80
CA LEU A 179 0.41 15.27 -2.92
C LEU A 179 -0.45 15.32 -4.20
N VAL A 180 -1.76 15.06 -4.08
CA VAL A 180 -2.68 15.13 -5.21
C VAL A 180 -2.67 16.52 -5.83
N GLN A 181 -2.79 17.57 -5.00
CA GLN A 181 -2.81 18.96 -5.46
C GLN A 181 -1.48 19.39 -6.11
N ALA A 182 -0.36 18.95 -5.55
CA ALA A 182 0.97 19.25 -6.09
C ALA A 182 1.15 18.63 -7.48
N TYR A 183 0.78 17.36 -7.63
CA TYR A 183 0.89 16.66 -8.90
C TYR A 183 -0.11 17.20 -9.95
N GLN A 184 -1.35 17.52 -9.54
CA GLN A 184 -2.32 18.15 -10.44
C GLN A 184 -1.78 19.45 -11.02
N LYS A 185 -1.19 20.32 -10.21
CA LYS A 185 -0.56 21.56 -10.69
C LYS A 185 0.57 21.32 -11.68
N LEU A 186 1.33 20.22 -11.50
CA LEU A 186 2.42 19.86 -12.41
C LEU A 186 1.92 19.43 -13.79
N ILE A 187 0.78 18.75 -13.86
CA ILE A 187 0.23 18.26 -15.14
C ILE A 187 -0.64 19.31 -15.86
N ASP A 188 -1.15 20.31 -15.15
CA ASP A 188 -1.98 21.40 -15.70
C ASP A 188 -1.13 22.57 -16.25
N GLY A 189 0.15 22.68 -15.88
CA GLY A 189 1.05 23.76 -16.26
C GLY A 189 1.97 23.39 -17.39
#